data_0340ea90d977583af514d3205bea6a9e
#
_entry.id   0340ea90d977583af514d3205bea6a9e
#
_cell.length_a   1.000
_cell.length_b   1.000
_cell.length_c   1.000
_cell.angle_alpha   90.00
_cell.angle_beta   90.00
_cell.angle_gamma   90.00
#
_symmetry.space_group_name_H-M   'P 1'
#
loop_
_entity.id
_entity.type
_entity.pdbx_description
1 polymer ?
#
loop_
_entity_poly.entity_id
_entity_poly.type
_entity_poly.pdbx_seq_one_letter_code
_entity_poly.pdbx_strand_id
1 'polypeptide(L)'
;MKTVIVLGSGNSGAGGVKDYLMSRDDFQSPFIDQEFRIINDPDGINDLYVNLYKNFSINTAANAVNNFILFIGNCYHSRLNKKKKIYNKKIISLTKSYLNQIIKVKYNGAPRFFLDKLNNFKKINFYFSRFILKKNAKKIKLLQMIIPVSEKKFLKYTEKYIFEIFKLSKGFNPKKNIVLEQAGNFWSPITSTIFFGKKKKVIIVYRDPKAI
;
A
#
# COMPACT_ATOMS: atom_id res chain seq x y z
N MET A 1 4.50 -14.06 -17.27
CA MET A 1 3.53 -14.00 -16.17
C MET A 1 2.59 -12.85 -16.43
N LYS A 2 1.27 -13.09 -16.36
CA LYS A 2 0.20 -12.09 -16.45
C LYS A 2 -0.48 -11.97 -15.08
N THR A 3 -1.05 -10.81 -14.78
CA THR A 3 -1.85 -10.63 -13.56
C THR A 3 -3.32 -10.48 -13.95
N VAL A 4 -4.18 -11.32 -13.42
CA VAL A 4 -5.63 -11.23 -13.56
C VAL A 4 -6.19 -10.69 -12.25
N ILE A 5 -6.95 -9.62 -12.33
CA ILE A 5 -7.56 -8.95 -11.18
C ILE A 5 -9.07 -9.16 -11.30
N VAL A 6 -9.65 -9.83 -10.33
CA VAL A 6 -11.09 -10.07 -10.24
C VAL A 6 -11.67 -9.06 -9.26
N LEU A 7 -12.57 -8.23 -9.75
CA LEU A 7 -13.27 -7.20 -8.98
C LEU A 7 -14.77 -7.49 -8.96
N GLY A 8 -15.43 -7.16 -7.87
CA GLY A 8 -16.87 -7.26 -7.78
C GLY A 8 -17.40 -6.50 -6.58
N SER A 9 -18.68 -6.16 -6.59
CA SER A 9 -19.37 -5.69 -5.39
C SER A 9 -19.50 -6.82 -4.36
N GLY A 10 -19.82 -6.50 -3.12
CA GLY A 10 -20.11 -7.51 -2.11
C GLY A 10 -21.13 -8.54 -2.63
N ASN A 11 -20.88 -9.82 -2.37
CA ASN A 11 -21.73 -10.95 -2.80
C ASN A 11 -21.92 -11.11 -4.33
N SER A 12 -21.07 -10.49 -5.15
CA SER A 12 -21.16 -10.58 -6.63
C SER A 12 -20.74 -11.95 -7.21
N GLY A 13 -20.05 -12.79 -6.42
CA GLY A 13 -19.47 -14.03 -6.91
C GLY A 13 -18.03 -13.90 -7.42
N ALA A 14 -17.36 -12.75 -7.19
CA ALA A 14 -15.97 -12.55 -7.59
C ALA A 14 -15.02 -13.62 -7.03
N GLY A 15 -15.23 -14.10 -5.79
CA GLY A 15 -14.50 -15.20 -5.19
C GLY A 15 -14.61 -16.49 -6.01
N GLY A 16 -15.82 -16.86 -6.46
CA GLY A 16 -16.03 -18.04 -7.30
C GLY A 16 -15.27 -17.97 -8.64
N VAL A 17 -15.17 -16.77 -9.25
CA VAL A 17 -14.37 -16.59 -10.47
C VAL A 17 -12.87 -16.76 -10.16
N LYS A 18 -12.39 -16.24 -9.04
CA LYS A 18 -11.02 -16.48 -8.57
C LYS A 18 -10.76 -17.96 -8.37
N ASP A 19 -11.65 -18.67 -7.66
CA ASP A 19 -11.50 -20.10 -7.35
C ASP A 19 -11.50 -20.94 -8.63
N TYR A 20 -12.36 -20.61 -9.60
CA TYR A 20 -12.34 -21.23 -10.92
C TYR A 20 -10.98 -21.04 -11.63
N LEU A 21 -10.41 -19.82 -11.61
CA LEU A 21 -9.09 -19.60 -12.20
C LEU A 21 -8.00 -20.35 -11.43
N MET A 22 -8.12 -20.46 -10.11
CA MET A 22 -7.17 -21.18 -9.26
C MET A 22 -7.23 -22.71 -9.44
N SER A 23 -8.34 -23.26 -9.93
CA SER A 23 -8.43 -24.71 -10.28
C SER A 23 -7.60 -25.09 -11.50
N ARG A 24 -7.09 -24.10 -12.26
CA ARG A 24 -6.25 -24.32 -13.43
C ARG A 24 -4.77 -24.32 -13.06
N ASP A 25 -4.00 -25.22 -13.64
CA ASP A 25 -2.55 -25.37 -13.36
C ASP A 25 -1.68 -24.17 -13.74
N ASP A 26 -2.15 -23.33 -14.67
CA ASP A 26 -1.41 -22.17 -15.15
C ASP A 26 -1.60 -20.91 -14.28
N PHE A 27 -2.42 -20.98 -13.20
CA PHE A 27 -2.66 -19.88 -12.29
C PHE A 27 -2.20 -20.16 -10.87
N GLN A 28 -1.97 -19.09 -10.13
CA GLN A 28 -1.69 -19.10 -8.70
C GLN A 28 -2.20 -17.80 -8.06
N SER A 29 -2.59 -17.86 -6.78
CA SER A 29 -2.77 -16.66 -5.95
C SER A 29 -1.72 -16.62 -4.86
N PRO A 30 -0.97 -15.51 -4.73
CA PRO A 30 -0.01 -15.34 -3.62
C PRO A 30 -0.71 -15.29 -2.26
N PHE A 31 -2.03 -15.03 -2.24
CA PHE A 31 -2.84 -14.87 -1.05
C PHE A 31 -4.12 -15.72 -1.20
N ILE A 32 -3.99 -17.04 -0.95
CA ILE A 32 -5.04 -18.02 -1.24
C ILE A 32 -6.35 -17.67 -0.52
N ASP A 33 -6.29 -17.37 0.76
CA ASP A 33 -7.47 -17.13 1.61
C ASP A 33 -7.77 -15.65 1.85
N GLN A 34 -7.20 -14.74 1.07
CA GLN A 34 -7.27 -13.30 1.36
C GLN A 34 -7.32 -12.45 0.11
N GLU A 35 -8.00 -11.32 0.22
CA GLU A 35 -7.99 -10.26 -0.77
C GLU A 35 -6.66 -9.51 -0.75
N PHE A 36 -6.22 -9.02 -1.91
CA PHE A 36 -5.02 -8.18 -2.00
C PHE A 36 -5.37 -6.72 -1.79
N ARG A 37 -5.53 -6.32 -0.54
CA ARG A 37 -6.09 -5.03 -0.14
C ARG A 37 -5.08 -3.87 -0.06
N ILE A 38 -3.79 -4.11 -0.23
CA ILE A 38 -2.73 -3.06 -0.15
C ILE A 38 -2.99 -1.88 -1.09
N ILE A 39 -3.71 -2.12 -2.20
CA ILE A 39 -4.00 -1.07 -3.18
C ILE A 39 -5.07 -0.10 -2.66
N ASN A 40 -6.18 -0.63 -2.15
CA ASN A 40 -7.40 0.14 -1.94
C ASN A 40 -7.76 0.42 -0.48
N ASP A 41 -7.16 -0.30 0.46
CA ASP A 41 -7.41 0.01 1.87
C ASP A 41 -6.95 1.44 2.17
N PRO A 42 -7.61 2.13 3.11
CA PRO A 42 -7.16 3.44 3.57
C PRO A 42 -5.67 3.44 3.91
N ASP A 43 -4.98 4.49 3.50
CA ASP A 43 -3.52 4.62 3.59
C ASP A 43 -2.72 3.61 2.72
N GLY A 44 -3.38 2.91 1.79
CA GLY A 44 -2.76 2.00 0.83
C GLY A 44 -2.04 2.70 -0.33
N ILE A 45 -1.69 1.93 -1.36
CA ILE A 45 -0.92 2.43 -2.52
C ILE A 45 -1.71 3.51 -3.30
N ASN A 46 -3.03 3.36 -3.42
CA ASN A 46 -3.85 4.33 -4.11
C ASN A 46 -3.85 5.69 -3.39
N ASP A 47 -4.02 5.69 -2.07
CA ASP A 47 -3.95 6.93 -1.28
C ASP A 47 -2.55 7.56 -1.32
N LEU A 48 -1.51 6.72 -1.27
CA LEU A 48 -0.14 7.19 -1.46
C LEU A 48 0.01 7.89 -2.82
N TYR A 49 -0.48 7.28 -3.91
CA TYR A 49 -0.42 7.85 -5.26
C TYR A 49 -1.18 9.17 -5.37
N VAL A 50 -2.42 9.22 -4.86
CA VAL A 50 -3.25 10.43 -4.91
C VAL A 50 -2.56 11.59 -4.19
N ASN A 51 -2.02 11.35 -3.00
CA ASN A 51 -1.36 12.39 -2.21
C ASN A 51 0.03 12.79 -2.73
N LEU A 52 0.69 11.92 -3.51
CA LEU A 52 1.98 12.24 -4.13
C LEU A 52 1.86 12.94 -5.48
N TYR A 53 0.75 12.74 -6.23
CA TYR A 53 0.67 13.21 -7.62
C TYR A 53 -0.61 13.97 -7.98
N LYS A 54 -1.76 13.62 -7.40
CA LYS A 54 -3.03 14.28 -7.73
C LYS A 54 -3.31 15.48 -6.81
N ASN A 55 -3.07 15.29 -5.51
CA ASN A 55 -3.29 16.32 -4.48
C ASN A 55 -1.97 16.65 -3.75
N PHE A 56 -0.90 16.85 -4.54
CA PHE A 56 0.43 17.04 -3.96
C PHE A 56 0.53 18.33 -3.16
N SER A 57 0.93 18.18 -1.92
CA SER A 57 1.63 19.18 -1.13
C SER A 57 2.70 18.48 -0.30
N ILE A 58 3.73 19.21 0.12
CA ILE A 58 4.80 18.65 0.95
C ILE A 58 4.23 17.99 2.22
N ASN A 59 3.19 18.60 2.79
CA ASN A 59 2.55 18.14 4.02
C ASN A 59 1.71 16.86 3.79
N THR A 60 0.89 16.84 2.73
CA THR A 60 0.07 15.65 2.39
C THR A 60 0.95 14.49 2.01
N ALA A 61 2.00 14.72 1.22
CA ALA A 61 2.96 13.72 0.82
C ALA A 61 3.70 13.09 2.02
N ALA A 62 4.18 13.91 2.95
CA ALA A 62 4.85 13.45 4.15
C ALA A 62 3.91 12.61 5.04
N ASN A 63 2.66 13.06 5.20
CA ASN A 63 1.66 12.32 5.96
C ASN A 63 1.30 10.99 5.29
N ALA A 64 1.09 10.97 3.98
CA ALA A 64 0.75 9.76 3.22
C ALA A 64 1.86 8.69 3.31
N VAL A 65 3.14 9.07 3.20
CA VAL A 65 4.25 8.13 3.37
C VAL A 65 4.32 7.59 4.79
N ASN A 66 4.12 8.42 5.80
CA ASN A 66 4.09 7.98 7.19
C ASN A 66 2.92 7.01 7.45
N ASN A 67 1.75 7.34 6.96
CA ASN A 67 0.55 6.50 7.10
C ASN A 67 0.72 5.16 6.39
N PHE A 68 1.29 5.16 5.18
CA PHE A 68 1.55 3.92 4.44
C PHE A 68 2.49 2.98 5.21
N ILE A 69 3.54 3.50 5.85
CA ILE A 69 4.43 2.69 6.70
C ILE A 69 3.65 2.09 7.87
N LEU A 70 2.80 2.88 8.53
CA LEU A 70 1.97 2.44 9.65
C LEU A 70 0.95 1.40 9.21
N PHE A 71 0.29 1.62 8.07
CA PHE A 71 -0.66 0.67 7.48
C PHE A 71 0.01 -0.69 7.24
N ILE A 72 1.16 -0.73 6.57
CA ILE A 72 1.89 -1.98 6.33
C ILE A 72 2.34 -2.62 7.66
N GLY A 73 2.79 -1.82 8.62
CA GLY A 73 3.14 -2.30 9.96
C GLY A 73 1.96 -2.95 10.69
N ASN A 74 0.79 -2.33 10.64
CA ASN A 74 -0.43 -2.83 11.27
C ASN A 74 -0.95 -4.10 10.60
N CYS A 75 -0.94 -4.19 9.27
CA CYS A 75 -1.29 -5.40 8.54
C CYS A 75 -0.41 -6.59 8.95
N TYR A 76 0.87 -6.33 9.23
CA TYR A 76 1.80 -7.34 9.70
C TYR A 76 1.57 -7.73 11.17
N HIS A 77 1.26 -6.75 12.04
CA HIS A 77 1.09 -6.92 13.48
C HIS A 77 -0.38 -7.06 13.92
N SER A 78 -1.33 -7.19 13.00
CA SER A 78 -2.75 -7.27 13.36
C SER A 78 -3.00 -8.30 14.45
N ARG A 79 -3.37 -7.81 15.65
CA ARG A 79 -3.66 -8.62 16.84
C ARG A 79 -4.89 -9.52 16.65
N LEU A 80 -5.80 -9.14 15.75
CA LEU A 80 -7.05 -9.84 15.50
C LEU A 80 -6.87 -11.16 14.75
N ASN A 81 -5.74 -11.36 14.09
CA ASN A 81 -5.46 -12.57 13.31
C ASN A 81 -4.06 -13.13 13.59
N LYS A 82 -3.79 -13.54 14.84
CA LYS A 82 -2.54 -14.20 15.20
C LYS A 82 -2.21 -15.43 14.33
N LYS A 83 -3.22 -16.11 13.79
CA LYS A 83 -3.07 -17.32 12.95
C LYS A 83 -2.92 -17.02 11.46
N LYS A 84 -3.38 -15.86 10.97
CA LYS A 84 -3.34 -15.48 9.53
C LYS A 84 -2.45 -14.23 9.37
N LYS A 85 -1.14 -14.37 9.52
CA LYS A 85 -0.20 -13.31 9.14
C LYS A 85 -0.23 -13.19 7.62
N ILE A 86 -0.92 -12.16 7.11
CA ILE A 86 -1.06 -11.89 5.69
C ILE A 86 0.30 -11.74 5.02
N TYR A 87 1.23 -11.10 5.73
CA TYR A 87 2.57 -10.80 5.23
C TYR A 87 3.63 -11.24 6.24
N ASN A 88 4.80 -11.65 5.76
CA ASN A 88 5.91 -11.99 6.62
C ASN A 88 6.71 -10.73 7.03
N LYS A 89 7.66 -10.88 7.99
CA LYS A 89 8.49 -9.76 8.48
C LYS A 89 9.26 -9.02 7.38
N LYS A 90 9.57 -9.69 6.27
CA LYS A 90 10.34 -9.11 5.17
C LYS A 90 9.59 -7.99 4.45
N ILE A 91 8.25 -7.91 4.55
CA ILE A 91 7.48 -6.84 3.89
C ILE A 91 7.87 -5.46 4.42
N ILE A 92 8.20 -5.33 5.71
CA ILE A 92 8.59 -4.04 6.30
C ILE A 92 9.90 -3.52 5.67
N SER A 93 10.89 -4.38 5.51
CA SER A 93 12.16 -4.00 4.87
C SER A 93 11.97 -3.71 3.38
N LEU A 94 11.15 -4.50 2.71
CA LEU A 94 10.78 -4.29 1.32
C LEU A 94 10.05 -2.94 1.12
N THR A 95 9.11 -2.62 2.00
CA THR A 95 8.38 -1.34 1.97
C THR A 95 9.32 -0.16 2.19
N LYS A 96 10.25 -0.25 3.14
CA LYS A 96 11.26 0.80 3.35
C LYS A 96 12.13 1.00 2.12
N SER A 97 12.57 -0.09 1.47
CA SER A 97 13.33 -0.03 0.23
C SER A 97 12.52 0.62 -0.91
N TYR A 98 11.26 0.24 -1.08
CA TYR A 98 10.35 0.83 -2.04
C TYR A 98 10.18 2.34 -1.81
N LEU A 99 9.91 2.76 -0.58
CA LEU A 99 9.76 4.18 -0.25
C LEU A 99 11.04 4.98 -0.54
N ASN A 100 12.21 4.39 -0.31
CA ASN A 100 13.48 5.03 -0.67
C ASN A 100 13.64 5.23 -2.19
N GLN A 101 13.05 4.36 -3.02
CA GLN A 101 13.09 4.48 -4.48
C GLN A 101 12.12 5.53 -5.02
N ILE A 102 10.95 5.71 -4.40
CA ILE A 102 9.93 6.66 -4.86
C ILE A 102 10.13 8.09 -4.31
N ILE A 103 11.01 8.28 -3.35
CA ILE A 103 11.31 9.58 -2.77
C ILE A 103 12.61 10.12 -3.37
N LYS A 104 12.53 11.28 -4.04
CA LYS A 104 13.69 11.97 -4.62
C LYS A 104 14.46 12.78 -3.59
N VAL A 105 13.75 13.52 -2.75
CA VAL A 105 14.33 14.39 -1.72
C VAL A 105 13.65 14.13 -0.39
N LYS A 106 14.44 14.09 0.67
CA LYS A 106 13.99 14.01 2.07
C LYS A 106 14.63 15.10 2.90
N TYR A 107 13.85 15.71 3.76
CA TYR A 107 14.38 16.59 4.80
C TYR A 107 13.49 16.52 6.04
N ASN A 108 14.03 16.88 7.20
CA ASN A 108 13.28 16.89 8.44
C ASN A 108 12.51 18.20 8.57
N GLY A 109 11.21 18.12 8.83
CA GLY A 109 10.34 19.25 9.04
C GLY A 109 9.38 19.03 10.21
N ALA A 110 8.88 20.13 10.77
CA ALA A 110 7.88 20.11 11.83
C ALA A 110 6.70 21.00 11.43
N PRO A 111 5.88 20.58 10.46
CA PRO A 111 4.71 21.36 10.07
C PRO A 111 3.73 21.46 11.22
N ARG A 112 3.03 22.59 11.32
CA ARG A 112 2.08 22.87 12.42
C ARG A 112 1.06 21.75 12.60
N PHE A 113 0.48 21.22 11.52
CA PHE A 113 -0.50 20.14 11.59
C PHE A 113 0.03 18.86 12.26
N PHE A 114 1.34 18.59 12.12
CA PHE A 114 1.97 17.46 12.81
C PHE A 114 2.07 17.72 14.32
N LEU A 115 2.41 18.95 14.71
CA LEU A 115 2.47 19.35 16.10
C LEU A 115 1.08 19.32 16.75
N ASP A 116 0.05 19.73 16.01
CA ASP A 116 -1.34 19.75 16.50
C ASP A 116 -1.89 18.33 16.77
N LYS A 117 -1.42 17.32 16.04
CA LYS A 117 -1.76 15.91 16.27
C LYS A 117 -1.02 15.25 17.45
N LEU A 118 0.00 15.90 18.00
CA LEU A 118 0.68 15.38 19.18
C LEU A 118 -0.17 15.59 20.43
N ASN A 119 -0.14 14.64 21.35
CA ASN A 119 -0.73 14.85 22.67
C ASN A 119 0.06 15.93 23.44
N ASN A 120 -0.56 16.53 24.47
CA ASN A 120 0.02 17.66 25.21
C ASN A 120 1.42 17.35 25.78
N PHE A 121 1.63 16.14 26.31
CA PHE A 121 2.92 15.73 26.83
C PHE A 121 4.02 15.71 25.73
N LYS A 122 3.69 15.19 24.55
CA LYS A 122 4.63 15.18 23.40
C LYS A 122 4.87 16.58 22.85
N LYS A 123 3.85 17.48 22.89
CA LYS A 123 4.01 18.89 22.52
C LYS A 123 4.99 19.58 23.48
N ILE A 124 4.78 19.43 24.79
CA ILE A 124 5.67 20.01 25.81
C ILE A 124 7.10 19.52 25.62
N ASN A 125 7.29 18.20 25.48
CA ASN A 125 8.60 17.63 25.22
C ASN A 125 9.24 18.15 23.94
N PHE A 126 8.46 18.36 22.87
CA PHE A 126 8.95 18.93 21.61
C PHE A 126 9.47 20.36 21.82
N TYR A 127 8.67 21.23 22.44
CA TYR A 127 9.05 22.62 22.69
C TYR A 127 10.21 22.73 23.69
N PHE A 128 10.21 21.96 24.74
CA PHE A 128 11.28 21.90 25.74
C PHE A 128 12.59 21.41 25.11
N SER A 129 12.55 20.37 24.30
CA SER A 129 13.72 19.87 23.56
C SER A 129 14.24 20.92 22.58
N ARG A 130 13.37 21.68 21.92
CA ARG A 130 13.77 22.77 21.03
C ARG A 130 14.42 23.94 21.76
N PHE A 131 13.94 24.25 22.97
CA PHE A 131 14.46 25.33 23.81
C PHE A 131 15.85 24.98 24.37
N ILE A 132 16.00 23.79 24.94
CA ILE A 132 17.26 23.34 25.57
C ILE A 132 18.31 22.92 24.53
N LEU A 133 17.88 22.34 23.40
CA LEU A 133 18.77 21.71 22.43
C LEU A 133 19.00 22.59 21.20
N LYS A 134 19.08 23.92 21.34
CA LYS A 134 19.42 24.85 20.22
C LYS A 134 20.57 24.33 19.32
N LYS A 135 21.49 23.53 19.85
CA LYS A 135 22.60 22.88 19.11
C LYS A 135 22.35 21.43 18.70
N ASN A 136 21.32 20.72 19.22
CA ASN A 136 21.11 19.28 19.02
C ASN A 136 19.71 18.93 18.49
N ALA A 137 19.15 19.74 17.60
CA ALA A 137 17.86 19.48 16.93
C ALA A 137 17.77 18.11 16.22
N LYS A 138 18.90 17.42 16.04
CA LYS A 138 18.98 16.06 15.43
C LYS A 138 18.27 14.96 16.24
N LYS A 139 17.97 15.18 17.54
CA LYS A 139 17.32 14.16 18.41
C LYS A 139 15.80 14.24 18.40
N ILE A 140 15.19 15.28 17.84
CA ILE A 140 13.74 15.39 17.76
C ILE A 140 13.28 14.58 16.56
N LYS A 141 12.39 13.60 16.78
CA LYS A 141 11.80 12.78 15.72
C LYS A 141 10.79 13.62 14.94
N LEU A 142 11.28 14.38 13.97
CA LEU A 142 10.50 15.24 13.07
C LEU A 142 9.84 14.39 11.99
N LEU A 143 8.75 14.93 11.41
CA LEU A 143 8.14 14.34 10.24
C LEU A 143 9.11 14.51 9.04
N GLN A 144 9.35 13.44 8.31
CA GLN A 144 10.13 13.52 7.07
C GLN A 144 9.27 14.14 5.97
N MET A 145 9.63 15.36 5.60
CA MET A 145 9.08 16.03 4.43
C MET A 145 9.72 15.41 3.19
N ILE A 146 8.94 15.25 2.12
CA ILE A 146 9.39 14.51 0.94
C ILE A 146 8.99 15.22 -0.36
N ILE A 147 9.82 15.00 -1.39
CA ILE A 147 9.51 15.29 -2.79
C ILE A 147 9.59 13.95 -3.54
N PRO A 148 8.52 13.52 -4.21
CA PRO A 148 8.51 12.24 -4.92
C PRO A 148 9.33 12.30 -6.21
N VAL A 149 9.66 11.14 -6.76
CA VAL A 149 10.14 10.97 -8.13
C VAL A 149 9.03 11.29 -9.14
N SER A 150 9.32 11.29 -10.45
CA SER A 150 8.25 11.45 -11.46
C SER A 150 7.21 10.33 -11.36
N GLU A 151 5.95 10.63 -11.71
CA GLU A 151 4.82 9.68 -11.70
C GLU A 151 5.13 8.40 -12.47
N LYS A 152 5.76 8.51 -13.65
CA LYS A 152 6.20 7.35 -14.45
C LYS A 152 7.17 6.43 -13.69
N LYS A 153 8.12 6.99 -12.94
CA LYS A 153 9.04 6.22 -12.10
C LYS A 153 8.32 5.59 -10.93
N PHE A 154 7.41 6.33 -10.29
CA PHE A 154 6.58 5.80 -9.22
C PHE A 154 5.81 4.55 -9.66
N LEU A 155 5.08 4.62 -10.77
CA LEU A 155 4.32 3.47 -11.29
C LEU A 155 5.22 2.26 -11.55
N LYS A 156 6.41 2.49 -12.15
CA LYS A 156 7.38 1.42 -12.39
C LYS A 156 7.89 0.78 -11.09
N TYR A 157 8.22 1.59 -10.08
CA TYR A 157 8.69 1.08 -8.79
C TYR A 157 7.58 0.40 -8.00
N THR A 158 6.35 0.88 -8.12
CA THR A 158 5.17 0.28 -7.48
C THR A 158 4.86 -1.09 -8.09
N GLU A 159 4.90 -1.22 -9.42
CA GLU A 159 4.75 -2.52 -10.10
C GLU A 159 5.80 -3.52 -9.60
N LYS A 160 7.06 -3.10 -9.52
CA LYS A 160 8.15 -3.93 -8.97
C LYS A 160 7.90 -4.29 -7.50
N TYR A 161 7.49 -3.35 -6.68
CA TYR A 161 7.18 -3.57 -5.27
C TYR A 161 6.08 -4.59 -5.06
N ILE A 162 4.98 -4.48 -5.80
CA ILE A 162 3.88 -5.45 -5.78
C ILE A 162 4.39 -6.85 -6.15
N PHE A 163 5.20 -6.94 -7.20
CA PHE A 163 5.80 -8.21 -7.62
C PHE A 163 6.71 -8.83 -6.56
N GLU A 164 7.52 -8.03 -5.89
CA GLU A 164 8.36 -8.51 -4.78
C GLU A 164 7.52 -8.97 -3.57
N ILE A 165 6.35 -8.36 -3.32
CA ILE A 165 5.40 -8.85 -2.32
C ILE A 165 4.90 -10.26 -2.69
N PHE A 166 4.58 -10.50 -3.95
CA PHE A 166 4.13 -11.83 -4.41
C PHE A 166 5.19 -12.90 -4.14
N LYS A 167 6.46 -12.60 -4.32
CA LYS A 167 7.57 -13.53 -4.02
C LYS A 167 7.72 -13.88 -2.54
N LEU A 168 7.11 -13.08 -1.64
CA LEU A 168 7.12 -13.40 -0.21
C LEU A 168 6.15 -14.52 0.16
N SER A 169 5.21 -14.86 -0.73
CA SER A 169 4.26 -15.95 -0.49
C SER A 169 4.93 -17.31 -0.61
N LYS A 170 4.49 -18.24 0.26
CA LYS A 170 4.98 -19.63 0.21
C LYS A 170 4.51 -20.29 -1.09
N GLY A 171 5.43 -20.93 -1.81
CA GLY A 171 5.12 -21.66 -3.04
C GLY A 171 4.95 -20.79 -4.29
N PHE A 172 5.34 -19.51 -4.26
CA PHE A 172 5.31 -18.64 -5.43
C PHE A 172 6.10 -19.25 -6.60
N ASN A 173 5.47 -19.37 -7.77
CA ASN A 173 6.07 -19.86 -9.00
C ASN A 173 6.07 -18.77 -10.09
N PRO A 174 7.22 -18.24 -10.53
CA PRO A 174 7.28 -17.16 -11.51
C PRO A 174 6.81 -17.56 -12.93
N LYS A 175 6.61 -18.85 -13.20
CA LYS A 175 6.08 -19.35 -14.48
C LYS A 175 4.55 -19.31 -14.55
N LYS A 176 3.85 -19.32 -13.43
CA LYS A 176 2.39 -19.26 -13.37
C LYS A 176 1.87 -17.83 -13.45
N ASN A 177 0.68 -17.65 -14.00
CA ASN A 177 -0.05 -16.39 -13.97
C ASN A 177 -0.59 -16.15 -12.55
N ILE A 178 -0.78 -14.87 -12.20
CA ILE A 178 -1.30 -14.46 -10.89
C ILE A 178 -2.76 -14.11 -11.03
N VAL A 179 -3.58 -14.62 -10.10
CA VAL A 179 -4.95 -14.14 -9.91
C VAL A 179 -5.06 -13.47 -8.54
N LEU A 180 -5.68 -12.29 -8.52
CA LEU A 180 -5.91 -11.50 -7.32
C LEU A 180 -7.39 -11.15 -7.22
N GLU A 181 -7.93 -11.23 -6.02
CA GLU A 181 -9.28 -10.78 -5.72
C GLU A 181 -9.20 -9.40 -5.04
N GLN A 182 -10.10 -8.49 -5.44
CA GLN A 182 -10.26 -7.14 -4.88
C GLN A 182 -8.97 -6.31 -4.84
N ALA A 183 -8.05 -6.57 -5.79
CA ALA A 183 -6.80 -5.84 -5.91
C ALA A 183 -6.94 -4.51 -6.67
N GLY A 184 -8.12 -3.96 -6.70
CA GLY A 184 -8.49 -2.69 -7.30
C GLY A 184 -9.87 -2.26 -6.80
N ASN A 185 -10.27 -1.05 -7.13
CA ASN A 185 -11.59 -0.53 -6.76
C ASN A 185 -12.59 -0.87 -7.87
N PHE A 186 -13.67 -1.58 -7.51
CA PHE A 186 -14.75 -1.94 -8.41
C PHE A 186 -15.39 -0.72 -9.10
N TRP A 187 -15.54 0.39 -8.40
CA TRP A 187 -16.13 1.63 -8.92
C TRP A 187 -15.18 2.45 -9.82
N SER A 188 -13.87 2.20 -9.72
CA SER A 188 -12.84 2.87 -10.53
C SER A 188 -11.74 1.88 -10.97
N PRO A 189 -12.10 0.83 -11.73
CA PRO A 189 -11.20 -0.28 -12.02
C PRO A 189 -9.96 0.14 -12.83
N ILE A 190 -10.11 1.09 -13.75
CA ILE A 190 -9.02 1.56 -14.61
C ILE A 190 -7.95 2.24 -13.76
N THR A 191 -8.35 3.23 -12.94
CA THR A 191 -7.42 4.04 -12.14
C THR A 191 -6.79 3.25 -11.00
N SER A 192 -7.55 2.38 -10.35
CA SER A 192 -7.05 1.60 -9.21
C SER A 192 -6.13 0.44 -9.61
N THR A 193 -6.14 0.01 -10.87
CA THR A 193 -5.29 -1.10 -11.34
C THR A 193 -4.06 -0.65 -12.14
N ILE A 194 -3.80 0.66 -12.27
CA ILE A 194 -2.62 1.18 -13.01
C ILE A 194 -1.29 0.66 -12.47
N PHE A 195 -1.25 0.30 -11.18
CA PHE A 195 -0.05 -0.17 -10.47
C PHE A 195 0.43 -1.57 -10.90
N PHE A 196 -0.37 -2.32 -11.67
CA PHE A 196 -0.02 -3.67 -12.13
C PHE A 196 0.62 -3.70 -13.53
N GLY A 197 0.97 -2.54 -14.08
CA GLY A 197 1.62 -2.42 -15.39
C GLY A 197 0.70 -2.81 -16.57
N LYS A 198 1.32 -3.11 -17.72
CA LYS A 198 0.59 -3.38 -18.98
C LYS A 198 0.11 -4.83 -19.11
N LYS A 199 0.71 -5.78 -18.42
CA LYS A 199 0.40 -7.23 -18.54
C LYS A 199 -0.72 -7.66 -17.57
N LYS A 200 -1.66 -6.77 -17.28
CA LYS A 200 -2.82 -7.08 -16.45
C LYS A 200 -4.06 -7.33 -17.29
N LYS A 201 -4.97 -8.14 -16.75
CA LYS A 201 -6.36 -8.25 -17.19
C LYS A 201 -7.27 -7.98 -15.99
N VAL A 202 -8.37 -7.28 -16.20
CA VAL A 202 -9.36 -7.00 -15.16
C VAL A 202 -10.65 -7.68 -15.56
N ILE A 203 -11.18 -8.49 -14.66
CA ILE A 203 -12.50 -9.12 -14.77
C ILE A 203 -13.39 -8.43 -13.75
N ILE A 204 -14.51 -7.87 -14.21
CA ILE A 204 -15.48 -7.23 -13.35
C ILE A 204 -16.70 -8.14 -13.29
N VAL A 205 -17.06 -8.55 -12.08
CA VAL A 205 -18.17 -9.45 -11.81
C VAL A 205 -19.35 -8.66 -11.29
N TYR A 206 -20.43 -8.70 -12.02
CA TYR A 206 -21.71 -8.10 -11.64
C TYR A 206 -22.72 -9.19 -11.30
N ARG A 207 -23.50 -8.95 -10.28
CA ARG A 207 -24.68 -9.76 -9.95
C ARG A 207 -25.91 -8.87 -10.00
N ASP A 208 -27.01 -9.41 -10.52
CA ASP A 208 -28.30 -8.73 -10.47
C ASP A 208 -28.69 -8.49 -9.00
N PRO A 209 -28.91 -7.24 -8.59
CA PRO A 209 -29.32 -6.92 -7.21
C PRO A 209 -30.62 -7.60 -6.80
N LYS A 210 -31.50 -7.97 -7.76
CA LYS A 210 -32.74 -8.69 -7.51
C LYS A 210 -32.56 -10.17 -7.27
N ALA A 211 -31.35 -10.71 -7.46
CA ALA A 211 -31.03 -12.13 -7.28
C ALA A 211 -30.36 -12.43 -5.92
N ILE A 212 -30.49 -11.50 -4.95
CA ILE A 212 -29.97 -11.65 -3.58
C ILE A 212 -31.08 -12.03 -2.63
#